data_4461d36af2160786d6f057a3adf43228
#
_entry.id   4461d36af2160786d6f057a3adf43228
#
_cell.length_a   1.000
_cell.length_b   1.000
_cell.length_c   1.000
_cell.angle_alpha   90.00
_cell.angle_beta   90.00
_cell.angle_gamma   90.00
#
_symmetry.space_group_name_H-M   'P 1'
#
loop_
_entity.id
_entity.type
_entity.pdbx_description
1 polymer ?
#
loop_
_entity_poly.entity_id
_entity_poly.type
_entity_poly.pdbx_seq_one_letter_code
_entity_poly.pdbx_strand_id
1 'polypeptide(L)'
;MPNIIENTLFYEEFGNGPAMLLLHGFLENRKMWMPFVPELSKKHRLILIDLPGHGRSDVLKGAQNLALMAEELKKLVDHLQLKDLKFVGHSMGGYVALAYAQRFPEDISGICLLNSTPKADTAERVALREHGITVARKNYHALVSMSVANLFSQPLRSRLTEAIQLTKQEALQTPLEGYINSQKAMAIRDDSTEFWKNGSFKKMMILGAQDTLIRAEDLKNEFTEYDVQIDVLEGGHMLTIENFKGVLAILKQF
;
A
#
# COMPACT_ATOMS: atom_id res chain seq x y z
N MET A 1 14.70 -8.24 -17.78
CA MET A 1 13.52 -8.70 -18.56
C MET A 1 12.33 -8.74 -17.61
N PRO A 2 11.13 -8.32 -18.00
CA PRO A 2 9.96 -8.46 -17.15
C PRO A 2 9.66 -9.96 -17.00
N ASN A 3 9.72 -10.43 -15.76
CA ASN A 3 9.38 -11.81 -15.45
C ASN A 3 7.87 -11.89 -15.19
N ILE A 4 7.13 -12.51 -16.11
CA ILE A 4 5.76 -12.94 -15.85
C ILE A 4 5.88 -14.36 -15.31
N ILE A 5 5.60 -14.55 -14.04
CA ILE A 5 5.35 -15.87 -13.49
C ILE A 5 3.99 -16.32 -14.04
N GLU A 6 3.73 -17.61 -14.20
CA GLU A 6 2.39 -18.15 -14.53
C GLU A 6 1.28 -17.66 -13.56
N ASN A 7 1.65 -16.89 -12.56
CA ASN A 7 0.82 -16.25 -11.57
C ASN A 7 0.89 -14.74 -11.69
N THR A 8 0.02 -14.18 -12.45
CA THR A 8 -0.69 -12.91 -12.30
C THR A 8 0.05 -11.65 -11.81
N LEU A 9 1.18 -11.71 -11.06
CA LEU A 9 1.86 -10.53 -10.53
C LEU A 9 2.99 -10.05 -11.43
N PHE A 10 2.90 -8.80 -11.84
CA PHE A 10 4.00 -8.09 -12.47
C PHE A 10 4.86 -7.39 -11.41
N TYR A 11 6.18 -7.51 -11.55
CA TYR A 11 7.14 -6.85 -10.65
C TYR A 11 8.37 -6.35 -11.40
N GLU A 12 9.09 -5.43 -10.78
CA GLU A 12 10.42 -4.98 -11.18
C GLU A 12 11.37 -5.10 -9.99
N GLU A 13 12.64 -5.41 -10.28
CA GLU A 13 13.66 -5.66 -9.28
C GLU A 13 14.85 -4.73 -9.46
N PHE A 14 15.36 -4.15 -8.34
CA PHE A 14 16.48 -3.23 -8.33
C PHE A 14 17.39 -3.48 -7.13
N GLY A 15 18.69 -3.36 -7.34
CA GLY A 15 19.68 -3.46 -6.27
C GLY A 15 19.96 -4.88 -5.81
N ASN A 16 20.78 -4.99 -4.76
CA ASN A 16 21.18 -6.23 -4.13
C ASN A 16 21.20 -6.03 -2.60
N GLY A 17 21.01 -7.10 -1.83
CA GLY A 17 21.01 -7.05 -0.37
C GLY A 17 19.75 -7.66 0.24
N PRO A 18 19.41 -7.32 1.50
CA PRO A 18 18.18 -7.77 2.14
C PRO A 18 16.94 -7.37 1.33
N ALA A 19 15.98 -8.29 1.21
CA ALA A 19 14.79 -8.07 0.38
C ALA A 19 13.84 -7.05 1.01
N MET A 20 13.39 -6.08 0.20
CA MET A 20 12.37 -5.11 0.56
C MET A 20 11.28 -5.08 -0.52
N LEU A 21 10.08 -5.51 -0.15
CA LEU A 21 8.91 -5.53 -1.02
C LEU A 21 8.13 -4.22 -0.86
N LEU A 22 7.92 -3.52 -1.97
CA LEU A 22 7.25 -2.23 -2.02
C LEU A 22 5.86 -2.41 -2.62
N LEU A 23 4.82 -2.29 -1.77
CA LEU A 23 3.43 -2.51 -2.12
C LEU A 23 2.69 -1.17 -2.20
N HIS A 24 2.08 -0.91 -3.34
CA HIS A 24 1.35 0.33 -3.61
C HIS A 24 -0.06 0.33 -3.01
N GLY A 25 -0.68 1.51 -2.95
CA GLY A 25 -2.05 1.68 -2.49
C GLY A 25 -3.11 1.39 -3.56
N PHE A 26 -4.37 1.54 -3.16
CA PHE A 26 -5.53 1.42 -4.05
C PHE A 26 -5.50 2.51 -5.14
N LEU A 27 -5.78 2.14 -6.38
CA LEU A 27 -5.68 2.99 -7.58
C LEU A 27 -4.27 3.48 -7.91
N GLU A 28 -3.26 2.87 -7.33
CA GLU A 28 -1.85 3.12 -7.63
C GLU A 28 -1.24 1.93 -8.38
N ASN A 29 0.05 1.98 -8.64
CA ASN A 29 0.84 0.87 -9.16
C ASN A 29 2.30 1.02 -8.70
N ARG A 30 3.14 0.04 -9.01
CA ARG A 30 4.56 0.02 -8.60
C ARG A 30 5.35 1.27 -8.95
N LYS A 31 4.94 2.04 -9.99
CA LYS A 31 5.67 3.24 -10.44
C LYS A 31 5.76 4.32 -9.35
N MET A 32 4.84 4.33 -8.37
CA MET A 32 4.91 5.26 -7.25
C MET A 32 6.21 5.14 -6.46
N TRP A 33 6.84 3.96 -6.50
CA TRP A 33 8.08 3.67 -5.79
C TRP A 33 9.35 4.00 -6.60
N MET A 34 9.23 4.27 -7.90
CA MET A 34 10.39 4.55 -8.77
C MET A 34 11.29 5.70 -8.26
N PRO A 35 10.75 6.81 -7.71
CA PRO A 35 11.59 7.88 -7.15
C PRO A 35 12.46 7.43 -5.97
N PHE A 36 12.08 6.37 -5.25
CA PHE A 36 12.83 5.85 -4.11
C PHE A 36 13.95 4.89 -4.51
N VAL A 37 13.87 4.28 -5.69
CA VAL A 37 14.82 3.27 -6.18
C VAL A 37 16.27 3.73 -6.13
N PRO A 38 16.67 4.94 -6.61
CA PRO A 38 18.08 5.33 -6.65
C PRO A 38 18.78 5.33 -5.29
N GLU A 39 18.02 5.54 -4.21
CA GLU A 39 18.58 5.58 -2.87
C GLU A 39 18.41 4.26 -2.11
N LEU A 40 17.24 3.65 -2.16
CA LEU A 40 16.98 2.41 -1.40
C LEU A 40 17.70 1.19 -1.99
N SER A 41 17.85 1.13 -3.31
CA SER A 41 18.56 0.03 -4.00
C SER A 41 20.05 -0.04 -3.69
N LYS A 42 20.62 1.01 -3.08
CA LYS A 42 22.01 1.00 -2.62
C LYS A 42 22.27 0.00 -1.49
N LYS A 43 21.21 -0.35 -0.72
CA LYS A 43 21.31 -1.21 0.46
C LYS A 43 20.37 -2.41 0.43
N HIS A 44 19.36 -2.40 -0.42
CA HIS A 44 18.29 -3.39 -0.47
C HIS A 44 18.10 -3.96 -1.87
N ARG A 45 17.69 -5.22 -1.93
CA ARG A 45 17.06 -5.81 -3.10
C ARG A 45 15.59 -5.42 -3.09
N LEU A 46 15.22 -4.43 -3.90
CA LEU A 46 13.87 -3.88 -3.96
C LEU A 46 13.03 -4.70 -4.93
N ILE A 47 11.85 -5.11 -4.51
CA ILE A 47 10.84 -5.76 -5.35
C ILE A 47 9.62 -4.85 -5.39
N LEU A 48 9.45 -4.15 -6.50
CA LEU A 48 8.32 -3.25 -6.75
C LEU A 48 7.23 -4.04 -7.44
N ILE A 49 6.07 -4.17 -6.81
CA ILE A 49 5.02 -5.11 -7.25
C ILE A 49 3.77 -4.33 -7.67
N ASP A 50 3.20 -4.69 -8.81
CA ASP A 50 1.83 -4.33 -9.13
C ASP A 50 0.90 -5.35 -8.44
N LEU A 51 0.07 -4.89 -7.51
CA LEU A 51 -0.90 -5.74 -6.84
C LEU A 51 -2.00 -6.20 -7.80
N PRO A 52 -2.68 -7.32 -7.54
CA PRO A 52 -3.71 -7.86 -8.42
C PRO A 52 -4.74 -6.81 -8.85
N GLY A 53 -5.01 -6.76 -10.14
CA GLY A 53 -5.96 -5.81 -10.74
C GLY A 53 -5.45 -4.38 -10.88
N HIS A 54 -4.14 -4.15 -10.66
CA HIS A 54 -3.49 -2.85 -10.82
C HIS A 54 -2.26 -2.95 -11.73
N GLY A 55 -1.91 -1.83 -12.35
CA GLY A 55 -0.73 -1.73 -13.21
C GLY A 55 -0.75 -2.77 -14.33
N ARG A 56 0.23 -3.67 -14.33
CA ARG A 56 0.38 -4.76 -15.32
C ARG A 56 0.00 -6.13 -14.78
N SER A 57 -0.43 -6.22 -13.53
CA SER A 57 -0.93 -7.46 -12.92
C SER A 57 -2.37 -7.75 -13.32
N ASP A 58 -2.65 -9.01 -13.57
CA ASP A 58 -3.99 -9.46 -13.92
C ASP A 58 -4.99 -9.26 -12.77
N VAL A 59 -6.25 -9.14 -13.14
CA VAL A 59 -7.35 -9.21 -12.17
C VAL A 59 -7.54 -10.67 -11.77
N LEU A 60 -7.44 -10.97 -10.48
CA LEU A 60 -7.68 -12.33 -9.99
C LEU A 60 -9.12 -12.75 -10.23
N LYS A 61 -9.32 -14.02 -10.57
CA LYS A 61 -10.67 -14.60 -10.78
C LYS A 61 -11.29 -15.00 -9.43
N GLY A 62 -12.60 -14.84 -9.33
CA GLY A 62 -13.39 -15.29 -8.17
C GLY A 62 -13.52 -14.24 -7.06
N ALA A 63 -13.88 -14.69 -5.87
CA ALA A 63 -14.08 -13.81 -4.71
C ALA A 63 -12.73 -13.24 -4.23
N GLN A 64 -12.63 -11.94 -4.21
CA GLN A 64 -11.41 -11.23 -3.85
C GLN A 64 -11.37 -10.94 -2.35
N ASN A 65 -10.24 -11.26 -1.72
CA ASN A 65 -9.90 -10.85 -0.37
C ASN A 65 -8.39 -10.60 -0.27
N LEU A 66 -7.95 -9.96 0.79
CA LEU A 66 -6.53 -9.67 0.98
C LEU A 66 -5.69 -10.93 1.21
N ALA A 67 -6.29 -11.98 1.75
CA ALA A 67 -5.64 -13.27 1.94
C ALA A 67 -5.22 -13.89 0.60
N LEU A 68 -6.08 -13.84 -0.42
CA LEU A 68 -5.74 -14.31 -1.75
C LEU A 68 -4.61 -13.49 -2.39
N MET A 69 -4.61 -12.16 -2.18
CA MET A 69 -3.49 -11.31 -2.62
C MET A 69 -2.18 -11.70 -1.91
N ALA A 70 -2.24 -12.03 -0.62
CA ALA A 70 -1.10 -12.50 0.14
C ALA A 70 -0.57 -13.87 -0.37
N GLU A 71 -1.45 -14.77 -0.76
CA GLU A 71 -1.07 -16.04 -1.37
C GLU A 71 -0.37 -15.87 -2.73
N GLU A 72 -0.84 -14.94 -3.56
CA GLU A 72 -0.14 -14.60 -4.81
C GLU A 72 1.25 -13.99 -4.55
N LEU A 73 1.38 -13.13 -3.52
CA LEU A 73 2.69 -12.63 -3.08
C LEU A 73 3.60 -13.76 -2.58
N LYS A 74 3.05 -14.75 -1.85
CA LYS A 74 3.84 -15.90 -1.38
C LYS A 74 4.44 -16.69 -2.55
N LYS A 75 3.68 -16.91 -3.60
CA LYS A 75 4.19 -17.58 -4.81
C LYS A 75 5.36 -16.79 -5.42
N LEU A 76 5.28 -15.45 -5.45
CA LEU A 76 6.37 -14.60 -5.92
C LEU A 76 7.59 -14.70 -5.00
N VAL A 77 7.39 -14.63 -3.69
CA VAL A 77 8.44 -14.75 -2.67
C VAL A 77 9.18 -16.08 -2.81
N ASP A 78 8.44 -17.18 -2.95
CA ASP A 78 9.01 -18.53 -3.13
C ASP A 78 9.77 -18.66 -4.46
N HIS A 79 9.22 -18.13 -5.55
CA HIS A 79 9.87 -18.12 -6.85
C HIS A 79 11.21 -17.36 -6.82
N LEU A 80 11.26 -16.23 -6.14
CA LEU A 80 12.46 -15.42 -5.99
C LEU A 80 13.39 -15.88 -4.86
N GLN A 81 12.99 -16.93 -4.13
CA GLN A 81 13.71 -17.50 -2.98
C GLN A 81 14.07 -16.45 -1.93
N LEU A 82 13.14 -15.51 -1.67
CA LEU A 82 13.35 -14.43 -0.71
C LEU A 82 13.16 -14.91 0.72
N LYS A 83 13.91 -14.30 1.65
CA LYS A 83 13.86 -14.56 3.11
C LYS A 83 14.04 -13.25 3.86
N ASP A 84 13.68 -13.25 5.14
CA ASP A 84 13.86 -12.10 6.04
C ASP A 84 13.28 -10.81 5.46
N LEU A 85 12.02 -10.89 5.03
CA LEU A 85 11.37 -9.87 4.23
C LEU A 85 11.08 -8.60 5.03
N LYS A 86 11.40 -7.48 4.43
CA LYS A 86 10.85 -6.17 4.83
C LYS A 86 9.74 -5.78 3.86
N PHE A 87 8.58 -5.46 4.39
CA PHE A 87 7.50 -4.86 3.61
C PHE A 87 7.40 -3.36 3.87
N VAL A 88 7.22 -2.59 2.81
CA VAL A 88 6.74 -1.20 2.88
C VAL A 88 5.44 -1.15 2.11
N GLY A 89 4.32 -0.98 2.81
CA GLY A 89 3.00 -0.96 2.21
C GLY A 89 2.33 0.40 2.36
N HIS A 90 2.04 1.05 1.23
CA HIS A 90 1.24 2.27 1.21
C HIS A 90 -0.25 1.92 1.24
N SER A 91 -1.01 2.47 2.18
CA SER A 91 -2.48 2.33 2.24
C SER A 91 -2.92 0.86 2.11
N MET A 92 -3.63 0.47 1.04
CA MET A 92 -4.02 -0.92 0.76
C MET A 92 -2.82 -1.87 0.76
N GLY A 93 -1.65 -1.45 0.27
CA GLY A 93 -0.43 -2.26 0.30
C GLY A 93 -0.02 -2.66 1.71
N GLY A 94 -0.28 -1.80 2.71
CA GLY A 94 -0.07 -2.13 4.13
C GLY A 94 -1.04 -3.21 4.61
N TYR A 95 -2.31 -3.19 4.17
CA TYR A 95 -3.27 -4.25 4.50
C TYR A 95 -2.86 -5.59 3.90
N VAL A 96 -2.34 -5.59 2.66
CA VAL A 96 -1.82 -6.80 2.00
C VAL A 96 -0.58 -7.32 2.72
N ALA A 97 0.34 -6.45 3.14
CA ALA A 97 1.52 -6.83 3.92
C ALA A 97 1.14 -7.51 5.25
N LEU A 98 0.13 -6.97 5.96
CA LEU A 98 -0.37 -7.57 7.20
C LEU A 98 -1.06 -8.91 6.95
N ALA A 99 -1.88 -9.03 5.90
CA ALA A 99 -2.52 -10.29 5.53
C ALA A 99 -1.49 -11.37 5.16
N TYR A 100 -0.38 -10.98 4.52
CA TYR A 100 0.76 -11.86 4.25
C TYR A 100 1.42 -12.30 5.56
N ALA A 101 1.78 -11.35 6.42
CA ALA A 101 2.50 -11.62 7.66
C ALA A 101 1.72 -12.49 8.65
N GLN A 102 0.39 -12.37 8.69
CA GLN A 102 -0.45 -13.25 9.50
C GLN A 102 -0.45 -14.71 9.02
N ARG A 103 -0.23 -14.94 7.71
CA ARG A 103 -0.21 -16.29 7.11
C ARG A 103 1.19 -16.91 7.10
N PHE A 104 2.21 -16.08 6.95
CA PHE A 104 3.60 -16.48 6.76
C PHE A 104 4.52 -15.65 7.67
N PRO A 105 4.30 -15.72 9.01
CA PRO A 105 5.03 -14.87 9.96
C PRO A 105 6.54 -15.14 9.98
N GLU A 106 6.95 -16.36 9.62
CA GLU A 106 8.36 -16.77 9.57
C GLU A 106 9.15 -16.08 8.46
N ASP A 107 8.48 -15.57 7.44
CA ASP A 107 9.15 -14.86 6.34
C ASP A 107 9.53 -13.41 6.72
N ILE A 108 8.97 -12.85 7.81
CA ILE A 108 8.94 -11.41 8.05
C ILE A 108 10.02 -10.96 9.03
N SER A 109 10.84 -10.00 8.61
CA SER A 109 11.78 -9.27 9.47
C SER A 109 11.30 -7.87 9.84
N GLY A 110 10.45 -7.25 9.02
CA GLY A 110 9.88 -5.92 9.30
C GLY A 110 8.73 -5.51 8.40
N ILE A 111 7.84 -4.68 8.93
CA ILE A 111 6.73 -4.07 8.18
C ILE A 111 6.68 -2.58 8.46
N CYS A 112 6.68 -1.77 7.41
CA CYS A 112 6.41 -0.34 7.44
C CYS A 112 5.02 -0.06 6.85
N LEU A 113 4.11 0.45 7.66
CA LEU A 113 2.80 0.94 7.26
C LEU A 113 2.90 2.42 6.90
N LEU A 114 2.91 2.75 5.61
CA LEU A 114 2.93 4.11 5.11
C LEU A 114 1.49 4.56 4.81
N ASN A 115 0.97 5.57 5.54
CA ASN A 115 -0.43 6.00 5.46
C ASN A 115 -1.40 4.80 5.47
N SER A 116 -1.17 3.86 6.39
CA SER A 116 -1.93 2.62 6.52
C SER A 116 -2.20 2.28 7.99
N THR A 117 -3.02 1.27 8.24
CA THR A 117 -3.47 0.89 9.58
C THR A 117 -3.65 -0.62 9.69
N PRO A 118 -3.42 -1.22 10.87
CA PRO A 118 -3.77 -2.63 11.09
C PRO A 118 -5.25 -2.87 11.33
N LYS A 119 -6.08 -1.81 11.49
CA LYS A 119 -7.50 -1.93 11.82
C LYS A 119 -8.34 -2.41 10.63
N ALA A 120 -9.40 -3.14 10.94
CA ALA A 120 -10.49 -3.40 10.01
C ALA A 120 -11.24 -2.11 9.62
N ASP A 121 -12.03 -2.16 8.56
CA ASP A 121 -12.95 -1.07 8.24
C ASP A 121 -14.10 -1.01 9.26
N THR A 122 -14.50 0.21 9.62
CA THR A 122 -15.76 0.43 10.35
C THR A 122 -16.96 0.15 9.44
N ALA A 123 -18.13 -0.06 10.01
CA ALA A 123 -19.36 -0.25 9.23
C ALA A 123 -19.63 0.91 8.25
N GLU A 124 -19.32 2.15 8.66
CA GLU A 124 -19.45 3.32 7.78
C GLU A 124 -18.49 3.27 6.60
N ARG A 125 -17.22 2.84 6.82
CA ARG A 125 -16.25 2.69 5.74
C ARG A 125 -16.63 1.57 4.78
N VAL A 126 -17.16 0.46 5.28
CA VAL A 126 -17.72 -0.62 4.45
C VAL A 126 -18.85 -0.08 3.57
N ALA A 127 -19.81 0.65 4.14
CA ALA A 127 -20.90 1.27 3.38
C ALA A 127 -20.41 2.27 2.33
N LEU A 128 -19.36 3.07 2.64
CA LEU A 128 -18.73 3.97 1.67
C LEU A 128 -18.07 3.22 0.51
N ARG A 129 -17.45 2.05 0.77
CA ARG A 129 -16.87 1.22 -0.30
C ARG A 129 -17.94 0.64 -1.21
N GLU A 130 -19.03 0.14 -0.65
CA GLU A 130 -20.17 -0.40 -1.40
C GLU A 130 -20.83 0.69 -2.26
N HIS A 131 -21.01 1.88 -1.69
CA HIS A 131 -21.48 3.04 -2.43
C HIS A 131 -20.52 3.41 -3.56
N GLY A 132 -19.20 3.43 -3.30
CA GLY A 132 -18.17 3.66 -4.31
C GLY A 132 -18.24 2.67 -5.47
N ILE A 133 -18.46 1.39 -5.20
CA ILE A 133 -18.67 0.37 -6.24
C ILE A 133 -19.91 0.69 -7.09
N THR A 134 -21.00 1.10 -6.44
CA THR A 134 -22.25 1.46 -7.14
C THR A 134 -22.06 2.67 -8.06
N VAL A 135 -21.34 3.69 -7.58
CA VAL A 135 -21.02 4.90 -8.36
C VAL A 135 -20.04 4.58 -9.50
N ALA A 136 -19.01 3.76 -9.23
CA ALA A 136 -18.02 3.35 -10.22
C ALA A 136 -18.66 2.68 -11.44
N ARG A 137 -19.67 1.83 -11.21
CA ARG A 137 -20.41 1.18 -12.30
C ARG A 137 -21.19 2.17 -13.21
N LYS A 138 -21.49 3.36 -12.70
CA LYS A 138 -22.22 4.41 -13.44
C LYS A 138 -21.29 5.41 -14.09
N ASN A 139 -20.26 5.84 -13.39
CA ASN A 139 -19.31 6.85 -13.87
C ASN A 139 -17.93 6.69 -13.21
N TYR A 140 -17.18 5.70 -13.68
CA TYR A 140 -15.85 5.34 -13.15
C TYR A 140 -14.86 6.50 -13.22
N HIS A 141 -14.78 7.15 -14.38
CA HIS A 141 -13.81 8.20 -14.63
C HIS A 141 -13.97 9.40 -13.67
N ALA A 142 -15.20 9.88 -13.50
CA ALA A 142 -15.47 11.00 -12.60
C ALA A 142 -15.19 10.64 -11.14
N LEU A 143 -15.61 9.44 -10.72
CA LEU A 143 -15.37 8.95 -9.37
C LEU A 143 -13.86 8.88 -9.04
N VAL A 144 -13.07 8.23 -9.90
CA VAL A 144 -11.62 8.08 -9.69
C VAL A 144 -10.94 9.45 -9.66
N SER A 145 -11.27 10.32 -10.61
CA SER A 145 -10.68 11.66 -10.69
C SER A 145 -10.95 12.51 -9.45
N MET A 146 -12.15 12.41 -8.87
CA MET A 146 -12.51 13.10 -7.63
C MET A 146 -11.83 12.46 -6.41
N SER A 147 -11.83 11.14 -6.34
CA SER A 147 -11.22 10.39 -5.22
C SER A 147 -9.74 10.69 -5.08
N VAL A 148 -8.98 10.65 -6.19
CA VAL A 148 -7.53 10.93 -6.19
C VAL A 148 -7.23 12.34 -5.69
N ALA A 149 -7.99 13.36 -6.12
CA ALA A 149 -7.75 14.73 -5.66
C ALA A 149 -7.91 14.87 -4.13
N ASN A 150 -8.80 14.08 -3.53
CA ASN A 150 -9.07 14.11 -2.09
C ASN A 150 -8.00 13.40 -1.24
N LEU A 151 -7.10 12.63 -1.83
CA LEU A 151 -5.98 12.00 -1.14
C LEU A 151 -4.90 13.00 -0.74
N PHE A 152 -4.79 14.12 -1.47
CA PHE A 152 -3.81 15.16 -1.20
C PHE A 152 -4.31 16.13 -0.13
N SER A 153 -3.43 16.57 0.76
CA SER A 153 -3.74 17.58 1.77
C SER A 153 -4.19 18.89 1.13
N GLN A 154 -5.24 19.49 1.66
CA GLN A 154 -5.83 20.70 1.09
C GLN A 154 -4.80 21.83 0.90
N PRO A 155 -3.90 22.12 1.86
CA PRO A 155 -2.93 23.22 1.71
C PRO A 155 -1.95 23.02 0.55
N LEU A 156 -1.67 21.79 0.14
CA LEU A 156 -0.69 21.49 -0.90
C LEU A 156 -1.30 21.32 -2.30
N ARG A 157 -2.62 21.15 -2.44
CA ARG A 157 -3.28 20.88 -3.74
C ARG A 157 -2.95 21.91 -4.82
N SER A 158 -2.91 23.18 -4.48
CA SER A 158 -2.61 24.24 -5.46
C SER A 158 -1.17 24.19 -5.98
N ARG A 159 -0.24 23.66 -5.18
CA ARG A 159 1.18 23.51 -5.54
C ARG A 159 1.49 22.20 -6.24
N LEU A 160 0.61 21.21 -6.09
CA LEU A 160 0.79 19.84 -6.59
C LEU A 160 -0.15 19.52 -7.76
N THR A 161 -0.66 20.52 -8.47
CA THR A 161 -1.64 20.35 -9.57
C THR A 161 -1.17 19.35 -10.62
N GLU A 162 0.08 19.44 -11.06
CA GLU A 162 0.65 18.50 -12.04
C GLU A 162 0.75 17.09 -11.48
N ALA A 163 1.27 16.92 -10.28
CA ALA A 163 1.36 15.62 -9.62
C ALA A 163 -0.02 14.98 -9.43
N ILE A 164 -1.04 15.78 -9.04
CA ILE A 164 -2.42 15.31 -8.93
C ILE A 164 -2.96 14.83 -10.29
N GLN A 165 -2.67 15.55 -11.38
CA GLN A 165 -3.10 15.13 -12.71
C GLN A 165 -2.42 13.84 -13.17
N LEU A 166 -1.12 13.71 -12.94
CA LEU A 166 -0.39 12.47 -13.24
C LEU A 166 -0.94 11.29 -12.43
N THR A 167 -1.17 11.49 -11.12
CA THR A 167 -1.76 10.46 -10.26
C THR A 167 -3.15 10.05 -10.75
N LYS A 168 -3.99 10.99 -11.19
CA LYS A 168 -5.30 10.67 -11.79
C LYS A 168 -5.17 9.83 -13.06
N GLN A 169 -4.23 10.19 -13.94
CA GLN A 169 -3.99 9.44 -15.17
C GLN A 169 -3.55 7.99 -14.89
N GLU A 170 -2.64 7.79 -13.92
CA GLU A 170 -2.24 6.45 -13.51
C GLU A 170 -3.39 5.67 -12.84
N ALA A 171 -4.18 6.32 -11.97
CA ALA A 171 -5.32 5.71 -11.30
C ALA A 171 -6.39 5.21 -12.29
N LEU A 172 -6.62 5.96 -13.36
CA LEU A 172 -7.59 5.61 -14.41
C LEU A 172 -7.15 4.42 -15.26
N GLN A 173 -5.90 3.99 -15.18
CA GLN A 173 -5.44 2.75 -15.84
C GLN A 173 -5.91 1.49 -15.10
N THR A 174 -6.31 1.61 -13.82
CA THR A 174 -6.90 0.51 -13.07
C THR A 174 -8.24 0.13 -13.69
N PRO A 175 -8.44 -1.13 -14.14
CA PRO A 175 -9.72 -1.53 -14.73
C PRO A 175 -10.83 -1.50 -13.67
N LEU A 176 -12.07 -1.27 -14.11
CA LEU A 176 -13.24 -1.23 -13.22
C LEU A 176 -13.36 -2.50 -12.36
N GLU A 177 -13.03 -3.66 -12.90
CA GLU A 177 -13.05 -4.92 -12.17
C GLU A 177 -11.99 -4.93 -11.06
N GLY A 178 -10.77 -4.45 -11.32
CA GLY A 178 -9.70 -4.28 -10.32
C GLY A 178 -10.13 -3.34 -9.20
N TYR A 179 -10.77 -2.21 -9.55
CA TYR A 179 -11.39 -1.29 -8.59
C TYR A 179 -12.39 -2.01 -7.68
N ILE A 180 -13.38 -2.70 -8.28
CA ILE A 180 -14.47 -3.36 -7.54
C ILE A 180 -13.90 -4.45 -6.61
N ASN A 181 -12.98 -5.26 -7.12
CA ASN A 181 -12.39 -6.36 -6.37
C ASN A 181 -11.59 -5.86 -5.17
N SER A 182 -10.79 -4.81 -5.35
CA SER A 182 -10.02 -4.22 -4.26
C SER A 182 -10.91 -3.56 -3.20
N GLN A 183 -11.98 -2.86 -3.62
CA GLN A 183 -12.94 -2.29 -2.66
C GLN A 183 -13.59 -3.39 -1.81
N LYS A 184 -14.01 -4.49 -2.43
CA LYS A 184 -14.58 -5.65 -1.71
C LYS A 184 -13.56 -6.28 -0.76
N ALA A 185 -12.33 -6.52 -1.24
CA ALA A 185 -11.27 -7.13 -0.44
C ALA A 185 -10.93 -6.28 0.79
N MET A 186 -10.86 -4.96 0.65
CA MET A 186 -10.62 -4.06 1.76
C MET A 186 -11.81 -4.00 2.74
N ALA A 187 -13.05 -4.06 2.26
CA ALA A 187 -14.25 -3.99 3.08
C ALA A 187 -14.37 -5.17 4.07
N ILE A 188 -13.90 -6.35 3.66
CA ILE A 188 -14.00 -7.58 4.46
C ILE A 188 -12.70 -7.99 5.15
N ARG A 189 -11.71 -7.09 5.18
CA ARG A 189 -10.42 -7.43 5.79
C ARG A 189 -10.55 -7.63 7.29
N ASP A 190 -9.80 -8.59 7.79
CA ASP A 190 -9.70 -8.85 9.21
C ASP A 190 -9.01 -7.70 9.96
N ASP A 191 -9.32 -7.54 11.22
CA ASP A 191 -8.59 -6.67 12.12
C ASP A 191 -7.25 -7.32 12.50
N SER A 192 -6.15 -6.65 12.16
CA SER A 192 -4.80 -7.11 12.42
C SER A 192 -4.16 -6.43 13.63
N THR A 193 -4.93 -5.70 14.44
CA THR A 193 -4.41 -4.86 15.54
C THR A 193 -3.64 -5.70 16.56
N GLU A 194 -4.20 -6.82 17.02
CA GLU A 194 -3.51 -7.66 18.00
C GLU A 194 -2.28 -8.38 17.41
N PHE A 195 -2.35 -8.79 16.15
CA PHE A 195 -1.18 -9.31 15.45
C PHE A 195 -0.07 -8.24 15.33
N TRP A 196 -0.45 -7.00 15.00
CA TRP A 196 0.49 -5.88 14.90
C TRP A 196 1.14 -5.56 16.23
N LYS A 197 0.38 -5.49 17.33
CA LYS A 197 0.88 -5.23 18.68
C LYS A 197 1.91 -6.28 19.12
N ASN A 198 1.59 -7.55 18.93
CA ASN A 198 2.33 -8.68 19.49
C ASN A 198 3.38 -9.29 18.55
N GLY A 199 3.45 -8.86 17.29
CA GLY A 199 4.42 -9.36 16.31
C GLY A 199 5.87 -9.10 16.72
N SER A 200 6.75 -10.09 16.50
CA SER A 200 8.18 -10.02 16.86
C SER A 200 9.07 -9.39 15.77
N PHE A 201 8.49 -8.93 14.68
CA PHE A 201 9.18 -8.24 13.58
C PHE A 201 9.31 -6.73 13.86
N LYS A 202 10.24 -6.06 13.16
CA LYS A 202 10.37 -4.60 13.23
C LYS A 202 9.11 -3.92 12.73
N LYS A 203 8.53 -3.02 13.54
CA LYS A 203 7.28 -2.31 13.23
C LYS A 203 7.52 -0.83 13.06
N MET A 204 7.05 -0.28 11.95
CA MET A 204 7.16 1.14 11.64
C MET A 204 5.84 1.65 11.05
N MET A 205 5.45 2.86 11.43
CA MET A 205 4.38 3.62 10.80
C MET A 205 4.92 4.97 10.33
N ILE A 206 4.61 5.36 9.09
CA ILE A 206 4.86 6.71 8.57
C ILE A 206 3.49 7.29 8.21
N LEU A 207 3.09 8.35 8.86
CA LEU A 207 1.73 8.87 8.81
C LEU A 207 1.71 10.34 8.40
N GLY A 208 0.73 10.74 7.60
CA GLY A 208 0.49 12.13 7.22
C GLY A 208 -0.31 12.87 8.28
N ALA A 209 0.18 14.02 8.74
CA ALA A 209 -0.50 14.84 9.73
C ALA A 209 -1.88 15.35 9.25
N GLN A 210 -2.05 15.52 7.93
CA GLN A 210 -3.29 15.95 7.30
C GLN A 210 -4.01 14.83 6.54
N ASP A 211 -3.66 13.56 6.80
CA ASP A 211 -4.35 12.42 6.20
C ASP A 211 -5.78 12.30 6.76
N THR A 212 -6.77 12.44 5.89
CA THR A 212 -8.19 12.35 6.25
C THR A 212 -8.73 10.93 6.26
N LEU A 213 -7.98 9.97 5.71
CA LEU A 213 -8.35 8.55 5.67
C LEU A 213 -7.76 7.78 6.86
N ILE A 214 -6.52 8.07 7.20
CA ILE A 214 -5.76 7.42 8.28
C ILE A 214 -5.32 8.53 9.25
N ARG A 215 -6.04 8.69 10.35
CA ARG A 215 -5.75 9.73 11.34
C ARG A 215 -4.52 9.38 12.16
N ALA A 216 -3.45 10.13 11.95
CA ALA A 216 -2.16 9.89 12.60
C ALA A 216 -2.25 9.92 14.12
N GLU A 217 -3.04 10.86 14.68
CA GLU A 217 -3.21 11.01 16.12
C GLU A 217 -3.86 9.78 16.76
N ASP A 218 -4.89 9.20 16.12
CA ASP A 218 -5.58 8.01 16.63
C ASP A 218 -4.61 6.82 16.74
N LEU A 219 -3.79 6.60 15.69
CA LEU A 219 -2.81 5.51 15.68
C LEU A 219 -1.65 5.77 16.65
N LYS A 220 -1.17 7.01 16.73
CA LYS A 220 -0.13 7.38 17.69
C LYS A 220 -0.57 7.11 19.12
N ASN A 221 -1.80 7.54 19.49
CA ASN A 221 -2.33 7.32 20.83
C ASN A 221 -2.52 5.83 21.14
N GLU A 222 -2.96 5.04 20.17
CA GLU A 222 -3.20 3.61 20.38
C GLU A 222 -1.91 2.79 20.52
N PHE A 223 -0.86 3.15 19.76
CA PHE A 223 0.35 2.34 19.70
C PHE A 223 1.56 2.91 20.44
N THR A 224 1.38 4.00 21.20
CA THR A 224 2.46 4.67 21.95
C THR A 224 3.17 3.76 22.98
N GLU A 225 2.45 2.81 23.54
CA GLU A 225 2.99 1.88 24.56
C GLU A 225 3.59 0.58 23.97
N TYR A 226 3.54 0.44 22.66
CA TYR A 226 4.03 -0.74 21.95
C TYR A 226 5.35 -0.45 21.25
N ASP A 227 6.13 -1.50 21.00
CA ASP A 227 7.37 -1.41 20.22
C ASP A 227 7.07 -1.16 18.74
N VAL A 228 6.64 0.05 18.44
CA VAL A 228 6.30 0.55 17.09
C VAL A 228 6.94 1.91 16.90
N GLN A 229 7.81 2.04 15.92
CA GLN A 229 8.30 3.37 15.53
C GLN A 229 7.19 4.09 14.77
N ILE A 230 6.82 5.30 15.20
CA ILE A 230 5.78 6.12 14.55
C ILE A 230 6.34 7.47 14.19
N ASP A 231 6.43 7.75 12.91
CA ASP A 231 6.86 9.02 12.36
C ASP A 231 5.65 9.74 11.73
N VAL A 232 5.37 10.95 12.18
CA VAL A 232 4.30 11.79 11.61
C VAL A 232 4.94 12.92 10.81
N LEU A 233 4.59 12.98 9.52
CA LEU A 233 5.11 13.96 8.58
C LEU A 233 4.02 14.93 8.11
N GLU A 234 4.41 16.16 7.76
CA GLU A 234 3.52 17.10 7.08
C GLU A 234 3.10 16.55 5.71
N GLY A 235 1.81 16.51 5.45
CA GLY A 235 1.19 16.01 4.23
C GLY A 235 -0.07 15.19 4.51
N GLY A 236 -0.79 14.84 3.44
CA GLY A 236 -2.01 14.04 3.46
C GLY A 236 -1.73 12.55 3.25
N HIS A 237 -2.64 11.89 2.52
CA HIS A 237 -2.54 10.46 2.24
C HIS A 237 -1.44 10.12 1.22
N MET A 238 -1.02 11.08 0.40
CA MET A 238 -0.01 10.89 -0.65
C MET A 238 1.38 11.35 -0.21
N LEU A 239 1.84 10.94 0.97
CA LEU A 239 3.15 11.34 1.52
C LEU A 239 4.33 11.03 0.60
N THR A 240 4.23 9.99 -0.23
CA THR A 240 5.24 9.65 -1.24
C THR A 240 5.49 10.77 -2.26
N ILE A 241 4.52 11.68 -2.41
CA ILE A 241 4.57 12.86 -3.27
C ILE A 241 4.69 14.13 -2.42
N GLU A 242 3.83 14.27 -1.41
CA GLU A 242 3.70 15.49 -0.61
C GLU A 242 4.94 15.73 0.28
N ASN A 243 5.56 14.66 0.77
CA ASN A 243 6.76 14.71 1.62
C ASN A 243 7.77 13.60 1.27
N PHE A 244 8.08 13.48 0.00
CA PHE A 244 9.01 12.47 -0.52
C PHE A 244 10.32 12.39 0.26
N LYS A 245 10.94 13.54 0.57
CA LYS A 245 12.24 13.58 1.28
C LYS A 245 12.14 13.04 2.70
N GLY A 246 11.07 13.36 3.42
CA GLY A 246 10.82 12.85 4.77
C GLY A 246 10.61 11.34 4.76
N VAL A 247 9.74 10.85 3.88
CA VAL A 247 9.51 9.40 3.72
C VAL A 247 10.81 8.67 3.36
N LEU A 248 11.57 9.18 2.39
CA LEU A 248 12.84 8.56 1.99
C LEU A 248 13.85 8.52 3.13
N ALA A 249 13.98 9.61 3.91
CA ALA A 249 14.90 9.66 5.05
C ALA A 249 14.61 8.59 6.10
N ILE A 250 13.33 8.34 6.38
CA ILE A 250 12.89 7.31 7.33
C ILE A 250 13.11 5.92 6.74
N LEU A 251 12.70 5.67 5.50
CA LEU A 251 12.85 4.35 4.86
C LEU A 251 14.31 3.92 4.69
N LYS A 252 15.26 4.85 4.61
CA LYS A 252 16.70 4.53 4.60
C LYS A 252 17.22 3.94 5.92
N GLN A 253 16.46 4.07 7.01
CA GLN A 253 16.77 3.56 8.35
C GLN A 253 15.99 2.27 8.67
N PHE A 254 15.00 1.94 7.87
CA PHE A 254 14.19 0.73 8.00
C PHE A 254 14.94 -0.49 7.52
#